data_2d7bec93b5f164ddac2011458758357d
#
_entry.id   2d7bec93b5f164ddac2011458758357d
#
_cell.length_a   1.000
_cell.length_b   1.000
_cell.length_c   1.000
_cell.angle_alpha   90.00
_cell.angle_beta   90.00
_cell.angle_gamma   90.00
#
_symmetry.space_group_name_H-M   'P 1'
#
loop_
_entity.id
_entity.type
_entity.pdbx_description
1 polymer ?
#
loop_
_entity_poly.entity_id
_entity_poly.type
_entity_poly.pdbx_seq_one_letter_code
_entity_poly.pdbx_strand_id
1 'polypeptide(L)'
;MGNLSLFLKKNKKEKKNGYYAATKSLCDDNGKPLEWEIKALTTRETDAIREECSKDVPVAGRQGQWRRKIDSTMLCRKLLVAATVFPDMHNAELQDSYGVKTAEDLVAAMVDNPEEYNNFVEFVQEFSGLESMDDKIAEAKN
;
A
#
# COMPACT_ATOMS: atom_id res chain seq x y z
N MET A 1 38.93 -1.21 -7.03
CA MET A 1 37.93 -0.73 -7.99
C MET A 1 36.87 -1.79 -8.22
N GLY A 2 35.62 -1.38 -8.21
CA GLY A 2 34.49 -2.29 -8.44
C GLY A 2 34.30 -2.60 -9.93
N ASN A 3 33.69 -3.73 -10.18
CA ASN A 3 33.29 -4.11 -11.52
C ASN A 3 31.89 -3.56 -11.78
N LEU A 4 31.76 -2.58 -12.66
CA LEU A 4 30.50 -1.92 -12.99
C LEU A 4 29.42 -2.92 -13.45
N SER A 5 29.86 -3.98 -14.16
CA SER A 5 28.90 -4.97 -14.68
C SER A 5 28.08 -5.65 -13.57
N LEU A 6 28.62 -5.74 -12.37
CA LEU A 6 27.90 -6.35 -11.23
C LEU A 6 26.74 -5.49 -10.76
N PHE A 7 26.72 -4.19 -11.11
CA PHE A 7 25.65 -3.26 -10.73
C PHE A 7 24.53 -3.20 -11.76
N LEU A 8 24.68 -3.84 -12.90
CA LEU A 8 23.65 -3.81 -13.95
C LEU A 8 22.37 -4.50 -13.48
N LYS A 9 21.23 -4.02 -14.01
CA LYS A 9 19.91 -4.52 -13.64
C LYS A 9 19.79 -6.04 -13.72
N LYS A 10 20.43 -6.65 -14.74
CA LYS A 10 20.38 -8.10 -14.94
C LYS A 10 20.94 -8.91 -13.76
N ASN A 11 21.84 -8.28 -12.98
CA ASN A 11 22.46 -8.91 -11.81
C ASN A 11 21.75 -8.57 -10.50
N LYS A 12 20.73 -7.72 -10.56
CA LYS A 12 19.98 -7.32 -9.39
C LYS A 12 18.98 -8.42 -9.01
N LYS A 13 19.01 -8.81 -7.74
CA LYS A 13 18.04 -9.78 -7.21
C LYS A 13 16.69 -9.10 -7.04
N GLU A 14 15.64 -9.73 -7.53
CA GLU A 14 14.27 -9.25 -7.34
C GLU A 14 13.61 -9.98 -6.19
N LYS A 15 12.81 -9.25 -5.40
CA LYS A 15 12.04 -9.85 -4.33
C LYS A 15 10.83 -10.56 -4.91
N LYS A 16 10.65 -11.83 -4.54
CA LYS A 16 9.50 -12.61 -4.96
C LYS A 16 8.25 -12.14 -4.23
N ASN A 17 7.11 -12.28 -4.91
CA ASN A 17 5.82 -11.96 -4.30
C ASN A 17 5.56 -12.89 -3.11
N GLY A 18 4.81 -12.39 -2.14
CA GLY A 18 4.38 -13.15 -0.99
C GLY A 18 2.88 -13.37 -1.00
N TYR A 19 2.40 -14.08 0.01
CA TYR A 19 0.98 -14.37 0.17
C TYR A 19 0.54 -13.97 1.56
N TYR A 20 -0.65 -13.41 1.66
CA TYR A 20 -1.17 -12.90 2.92
C TYR A 20 -2.69 -13.02 2.95
N ALA A 21 -3.23 -13.56 4.03
CA ALA A 21 -4.67 -13.63 4.23
C ALA A 21 -5.15 -12.31 4.82
N ALA A 22 -5.60 -11.40 3.96
CA ALA A 22 -5.94 -10.05 4.36
C ALA A 22 -7.18 -9.98 5.24
N THR A 23 -8.11 -10.92 5.09
CA THR A 23 -9.33 -10.99 5.89
C THR A 23 -9.76 -12.42 6.11
N LYS A 24 -10.31 -12.69 7.29
CA LYS A 24 -10.88 -14.00 7.62
C LYS A 24 -12.29 -14.16 7.09
N SER A 25 -12.89 -13.09 6.59
CA SER A 25 -14.26 -13.11 6.07
C SER A 25 -14.37 -13.73 4.68
N LEU A 26 -13.26 -13.93 4.00
CA LEU A 26 -13.20 -14.60 2.70
C LEU A 26 -12.41 -15.90 2.85
N CYS A 27 -13.10 -17.02 2.75
CA CYS A 27 -12.53 -18.33 3.01
C CYS A 27 -12.78 -19.29 1.84
N ASP A 28 -11.95 -20.35 1.77
CA ASP A 28 -12.18 -21.46 0.83
C ASP A 28 -13.28 -22.38 1.35
N ASP A 29 -13.55 -23.46 0.62
CA ASP A 29 -14.59 -24.44 0.98
C ASP A 29 -14.31 -25.13 2.32
N ASN A 30 -13.07 -25.14 2.77
CA ASN A 30 -12.65 -25.75 4.03
C ASN A 30 -12.62 -24.75 5.19
N GLY A 31 -13.03 -23.52 4.95
CA GLY A 31 -13.03 -22.47 5.97
C GLY A 31 -11.67 -21.80 6.20
N LYS A 32 -10.68 -22.10 5.36
CA LYS A 32 -9.37 -21.46 5.47
C LYS A 32 -9.40 -20.10 4.78
N PRO A 33 -8.94 -19.03 5.45
CA PRO A 33 -8.90 -17.70 4.83
C PRO A 33 -8.11 -17.71 3.52
N LEU A 34 -8.66 -17.03 2.52
CA LEU A 34 -8.02 -16.94 1.20
C LEU A 34 -6.75 -16.10 1.29
N GLU A 35 -5.70 -16.59 0.68
CA GLU A 35 -4.44 -15.84 0.60
C GLU A 35 -4.43 -14.96 -0.63
N TRP A 36 -4.02 -13.70 -0.43
CA TRP A 36 -3.86 -12.74 -1.50
C TRP A 36 -2.40 -12.71 -1.91
N GLU A 37 -2.15 -12.55 -3.19
CA GLU A 37 -0.77 -12.42 -3.68
C GLU A 37 -0.34 -10.95 -3.59
N ILE A 38 0.76 -10.71 -2.91
CA ILE A 38 1.25 -9.37 -2.58
C ILE A 38 2.66 -9.20 -3.13
N LYS A 39 2.91 -8.07 -3.79
CA LYS A 39 4.25 -7.72 -4.24
C LYS A 39 4.86 -6.66 -3.34
N ALA A 40 6.19 -6.65 -3.27
CA ALA A 40 6.89 -5.58 -2.58
C ALA A 40 6.86 -4.32 -3.47
N LEU A 41 6.47 -3.19 -2.87
CA LEU A 41 6.46 -1.91 -3.58
C LEU A 41 7.88 -1.36 -3.70
N THR A 42 8.16 -0.72 -4.83
CA THR A 42 9.45 -0.09 -5.08
C THR A 42 9.43 1.37 -4.60
N THR A 43 10.62 1.95 -4.47
CA THR A 43 10.75 3.38 -4.14
C THR A 43 9.99 4.24 -5.13
N ARG A 44 10.12 3.95 -6.43
CA ARG A 44 9.42 4.71 -7.47
C ARG A 44 7.90 4.63 -7.32
N GLU A 45 7.38 3.44 -7.04
CA GLU A 45 5.94 3.25 -6.86
C GLU A 45 5.42 4.01 -5.63
N THR A 46 6.13 3.92 -4.52
CA THR A 46 5.71 4.60 -3.29
C THR A 46 5.81 6.11 -3.40
N ASP A 47 6.84 6.62 -4.08
CA ASP A 47 6.99 8.05 -4.32
C ASP A 47 5.85 8.59 -5.20
N ALA A 48 5.50 7.87 -6.25
CA ALA A 48 4.40 8.26 -7.14
C ALA A 48 3.06 8.29 -6.39
N ILE A 49 2.80 7.30 -5.55
CA ILE A 49 1.57 7.22 -4.76
C ILE A 49 1.50 8.39 -3.77
N ARG A 50 2.62 8.67 -3.09
CA ARG A 50 2.68 9.78 -2.13
C ARG A 50 2.41 11.10 -2.81
N GLU A 51 2.96 11.30 -4.01
CA GLU A 51 2.72 12.52 -4.79
C GLU A 51 1.24 12.65 -5.18
N GLU A 52 0.61 11.58 -5.62
CA GLU A 52 -0.82 11.58 -5.95
C GLU A 52 -1.70 11.92 -4.75
N CYS A 53 -1.28 11.55 -3.54
CA CYS A 53 -2.05 11.78 -2.33
C CYS A 53 -1.70 13.09 -1.63
N SER A 54 -0.82 13.90 -2.22
CA SER A 54 -0.37 15.17 -1.65
C SER A 54 -1.04 16.32 -2.36
N LYS A 55 -1.37 17.36 -1.60
CA LYS A 55 -1.91 18.60 -2.16
C LYS A 55 -1.44 19.77 -1.32
N ASP A 56 -1.38 20.95 -1.95
CA ASP A 56 -1.06 22.17 -1.24
C ASP A 56 -2.34 22.73 -0.62
N VAL A 57 -2.27 23.09 0.65
CA VAL A 57 -3.39 23.67 1.38
C VAL A 57 -2.95 25.00 2.00
N PRO A 58 -3.87 25.98 2.11
CA PRO A 58 -3.54 27.26 2.75
C PRO A 58 -3.13 27.05 4.20
N VAL A 59 -2.14 27.85 4.65
CA VAL A 59 -1.76 27.87 6.06
C VAL A 59 -2.73 28.79 6.79
N ALA A 60 -3.37 28.29 7.86
CA ALA A 60 -4.32 29.05 8.64
C ALA A 60 -3.68 30.33 9.22
N GLY A 61 -4.33 31.47 9.01
CA GLY A 61 -3.86 32.76 9.53
C GLY A 61 -2.69 33.37 8.79
N ARG A 62 -2.25 32.79 7.67
CA ARG A 62 -1.12 33.32 6.89
C ARG A 62 -1.49 33.39 5.42
N GLN A 63 -1.90 34.58 5.00
CA GLN A 63 -2.25 34.83 3.60
C GLN A 63 -1.06 34.58 2.68
N GLY A 64 -1.33 33.91 1.55
CA GLY A 64 -0.30 33.64 0.53
C GLY A 64 0.68 32.56 0.87
N GLN A 65 0.52 31.86 2.02
CA GLN A 65 1.37 30.75 2.40
C GLN A 65 0.62 29.44 2.25
N TRP A 66 1.31 28.44 1.74
CA TRP A 66 0.77 27.12 1.46
C TRP A 66 1.68 26.05 2.06
N ARG A 67 1.09 24.97 2.50
CA ARG A 67 1.84 23.80 2.95
C ARG A 67 1.36 22.56 2.25
N ARG A 68 2.21 21.59 2.15
CA ARG A 68 1.86 20.30 1.56
C ARG A 68 1.16 19.42 2.60
N LYS A 69 0.05 18.84 2.20
CA LYS A 69 -0.71 17.92 3.05
C LYS A 69 -0.91 16.61 2.34
N ILE A 70 -0.72 15.50 3.07
CA ILE A 70 -0.93 14.15 2.57
C ILE A 70 -2.28 13.64 3.05
N ASP A 71 -3.08 13.11 2.11
CA ASP A 71 -4.31 12.39 2.43
C ASP A 71 -3.91 10.99 2.86
N SER A 72 -3.80 10.76 4.17
CA SER A 72 -3.32 9.49 4.72
C SER A 72 -4.28 8.34 4.47
N THR A 73 -5.59 8.60 4.44
CA THR A 73 -6.58 7.56 4.15
C THR A 73 -6.41 7.03 2.73
N MET A 74 -6.31 7.94 1.76
CA MET A 74 -6.12 7.56 0.37
C MET A 74 -4.75 6.94 0.13
N LEU A 75 -3.73 7.44 0.83
CA LEU A 75 -2.37 6.87 0.75
C LEU A 75 -2.37 5.39 1.11
N CYS A 76 -2.99 5.02 2.24
CA CYS A 76 -3.09 3.62 2.66
C CYS A 76 -3.81 2.78 1.60
N ARG A 77 -4.95 3.25 1.10
CA ARG A 77 -5.71 2.53 0.09
C ARG A 77 -4.91 2.31 -1.19
N LYS A 78 -4.23 3.34 -1.67
CA LYS A 78 -3.42 3.25 -2.89
C LYS A 78 -2.22 2.32 -2.72
N LEU A 79 -1.60 2.31 -1.53
CA LEU A 79 -0.51 1.37 -1.24
C LEU A 79 -1.02 -0.08 -1.29
N LEU A 80 -2.17 -0.35 -0.69
CA LEU A 80 -2.76 -1.69 -0.71
C LEU A 80 -3.14 -2.14 -2.12
N VAL A 81 -3.74 -1.24 -2.90
CA VAL A 81 -4.10 -1.55 -4.29
C VAL A 81 -2.85 -1.85 -5.11
N ALA A 82 -1.82 -1.02 -4.99
CA ALA A 82 -0.58 -1.20 -5.75
C ALA A 82 0.14 -2.49 -5.39
N ALA A 83 0.09 -2.89 -4.12
CA ALA A 83 0.77 -4.09 -3.63
C ALA A 83 0.00 -5.38 -3.94
N THR A 84 -1.31 -5.31 -4.17
CA THR A 84 -2.14 -6.51 -4.37
C THR A 84 -2.10 -6.95 -5.85
N VAL A 85 -1.49 -8.10 -6.09
CA VAL A 85 -1.43 -8.69 -7.43
C VAL A 85 -2.71 -9.47 -7.71
N PHE A 86 -3.16 -10.26 -6.73
CA PHE A 86 -4.39 -11.05 -6.83
C PHE A 86 -5.07 -11.10 -5.46
N PRO A 87 -6.37 -10.86 -5.38
CA PRO A 87 -7.29 -10.59 -6.50
C PRO A 87 -7.06 -9.22 -7.13
N ASP A 88 -7.45 -9.07 -8.40
CA ASP A 88 -7.26 -7.82 -9.14
C ASP A 88 -8.29 -6.77 -8.68
N MET A 89 -7.82 -5.74 -8.02
CA MET A 89 -8.68 -4.66 -7.51
C MET A 89 -9.33 -3.83 -8.63
N HIS A 90 -8.82 -3.94 -9.85
CA HIS A 90 -9.39 -3.24 -11.01
C HIS A 90 -10.43 -4.08 -11.76
N ASN A 91 -10.72 -5.28 -11.29
CA ASN A 91 -11.70 -6.17 -11.92
C ASN A 91 -13.12 -5.63 -11.72
N ALA A 92 -13.83 -5.37 -12.84
CA ALA A 92 -15.16 -4.76 -12.82
C ALA A 92 -16.20 -5.64 -12.10
N GLU A 93 -16.17 -6.95 -12.36
CA GLU A 93 -17.11 -7.87 -11.70
C GLU A 93 -16.91 -7.87 -10.18
N LEU A 94 -15.66 -7.86 -9.74
CA LEU A 94 -15.36 -7.82 -8.32
C LEU A 94 -15.82 -6.51 -7.68
N GLN A 95 -15.56 -5.38 -8.34
CA GLN A 95 -16.02 -4.08 -7.88
C GLN A 95 -17.56 -4.02 -7.81
N ASP A 96 -18.23 -4.52 -8.84
CA ASP A 96 -19.69 -4.54 -8.89
C ASP A 96 -20.29 -5.37 -7.75
N SER A 97 -19.66 -6.50 -7.40
CA SER A 97 -20.15 -7.37 -6.34
C SER A 97 -20.12 -6.69 -4.96
N TYR A 98 -19.24 -5.72 -4.77
CA TYR A 98 -19.16 -4.94 -3.53
C TYR A 98 -19.85 -3.57 -3.65
N GLY A 99 -20.43 -3.26 -4.81
CA GLY A 99 -21.13 -1.99 -5.01
C GLY A 99 -20.23 -0.78 -5.04
N VAL A 100 -18.98 -0.95 -5.45
CA VAL A 100 -18.00 0.13 -5.52
C VAL A 100 -17.53 0.33 -6.96
N LYS A 101 -16.91 1.49 -7.24
CA LYS A 101 -16.49 1.87 -8.59
C LYS A 101 -14.98 2.07 -8.75
N THR A 102 -14.23 2.02 -7.66
CA THR A 102 -12.78 2.23 -7.69
C THR A 102 -12.06 1.10 -6.98
N ALA A 103 -10.80 0.89 -7.36
CA ALA A 103 -9.96 -0.11 -6.70
C ALA A 103 -9.72 0.24 -5.23
N GLU A 104 -9.56 1.53 -4.93
CA GLU A 104 -9.33 2.02 -3.58
C GLU A 104 -10.54 1.74 -2.67
N ASP A 105 -11.74 1.98 -3.17
CA ASP A 105 -12.96 1.65 -2.42
C ASP A 105 -13.15 0.14 -2.30
N LEU A 106 -12.72 -0.62 -3.32
CA LEU A 106 -12.85 -2.08 -3.29
C LEU A 106 -12.02 -2.70 -2.16
N VAL A 107 -10.77 -2.30 -2.02
CA VAL A 107 -9.91 -2.89 -0.98
C VAL A 107 -10.47 -2.60 0.41
N ALA A 108 -11.02 -1.41 0.63
CA ALA A 108 -11.64 -1.06 1.90
C ALA A 108 -12.94 -1.84 2.14
N ALA A 109 -13.70 -2.13 1.08
CA ALA A 109 -14.92 -2.92 1.19
C ALA A 109 -14.65 -4.40 1.45
N MET A 110 -13.60 -4.96 0.82
CA MET A 110 -13.23 -6.36 1.00
C MET A 110 -12.64 -6.63 2.39
N VAL A 111 -11.81 -5.72 2.88
CA VAL A 111 -11.18 -5.82 4.20
C VAL A 111 -11.86 -4.76 5.07
N ASP A 112 -13.09 -5.03 5.43
CA ASP A 112 -13.95 -4.07 6.13
C ASP A 112 -13.81 -4.09 7.65
N ASN A 113 -13.04 -5.02 8.20
CA ASN A 113 -12.70 -5.03 9.63
C ASN A 113 -11.50 -4.10 9.84
N PRO A 114 -11.62 -3.06 10.69
CA PRO A 114 -10.54 -2.09 10.86
C PRO A 114 -9.22 -2.69 11.34
N GLU A 115 -9.26 -3.68 12.22
CA GLU A 115 -8.05 -4.35 12.70
C GLU A 115 -7.35 -5.11 11.58
N GLU A 116 -8.12 -5.88 10.81
CA GLU A 116 -7.57 -6.61 9.66
C GLU A 116 -7.00 -5.65 8.62
N TYR A 117 -7.69 -4.54 8.38
CA TYR A 117 -7.23 -3.52 7.44
C TYR A 117 -5.89 -2.92 7.89
N ASN A 118 -5.79 -2.54 9.16
CA ASN A 118 -4.56 -1.96 9.71
C ASN A 118 -3.41 -2.98 9.68
N ASN A 119 -3.69 -4.24 9.98
CA ASN A 119 -2.69 -5.30 9.90
C ASN A 119 -2.21 -5.53 8.47
N PHE A 120 -3.11 -5.40 7.50
CA PHE A 120 -2.77 -5.52 6.10
C PHE A 120 -1.85 -4.38 5.64
N VAL A 121 -2.16 -3.15 6.04
CA VAL A 121 -1.30 -1.99 5.76
C VAL A 121 0.09 -2.21 6.34
N GLU A 122 0.16 -2.65 7.59
CA GLU A 122 1.43 -2.94 8.25
C GLU A 122 2.21 -4.03 7.52
N PHE A 123 1.54 -5.10 7.11
CA PHE A 123 2.17 -6.17 6.35
C PHE A 123 2.78 -5.65 5.05
N VAL A 124 2.04 -4.83 4.29
CA VAL A 124 2.52 -4.27 3.02
C VAL A 124 3.74 -3.38 3.26
N GLN A 125 3.70 -2.57 4.31
CA GLN A 125 4.83 -1.69 4.65
C GLN A 125 6.08 -2.50 5.01
N GLU A 126 5.95 -3.49 5.87
CA GLU A 126 7.08 -4.35 6.27
C GLU A 126 7.60 -5.17 5.09
N PHE A 127 6.70 -5.75 4.31
CA PHE A 127 7.07 -6.58 3.17
C PHE A 127 7.81 -5.76 2.10
N SER A 128 7.43 -4.50 1.95
CA SER A 128 8.06 -3.58 0.99
C SER A 128 9.31 -2.90 1.54
N GLY A 129 9.60 -3.08 2.82
CA GLY A 129 10.74 -2.43 3.47
C GLY A 129 10.49 -0.95 3.79
N LEU A 130 9.22 -0.56 3.93
CA LEU A 130 8.84 0.81 4.29
C LEU A 130 8.74 0.93 5.80
N GLU A 131 9.24 2.03 6.37
CA GLU A 131 9.05 2.34 7.78
C GLU A 131 7.79 3.17 7.94
N SER A 132 7.05 2.90 9.03
CA SER A 132 5.91 3.74 9.36
C SER A 132 6.40 5.10 9.84
N MET A 133 5.52 6.10 9.76
CA MET A 133 5.81 7.44 10.27
C MET A 133 6.11 7.42 11.77
N ASP A 134 5.37 6.57 12.50
CA ASP A 134 5.55 6.44 13.95
C ASP A 134 6.93 5.88 14.31
N ASP A 135 7.39 4.89 13.53
CA ASP A 135 8.74 4.32 13.74
C ASP A 135 9.83 5.35 13.51
N LYS A 136 9.70 6.19 12.49
CA LYS A 136 10.65 7.26 12.22
C LYS A 136 10.68 8.29 13.35
N ILE A 137 9.53 8.63 13.89
CA ILE A 137 9.43 9.56 15.00
C ILE A 137 10.10 8.97 16.25
N ALA A 138 9.86 7.70 16.52
CA ALA A 138 10.49 7.00 17.64
C ALA A 138 12.02 6.97 17.52
N GLU A 139 12.54 6.68 16.33
CA GLU A 139 13.99 6.70 16.07
C GLU A 139 14.58 8.08 16.28
N ALA A 140 13.90 9.12 15.82
CA ALA A 140 14.37 10.49 15.94
C ALA A 140 14.44 10.97 17.40
N LYS A 141 13.64 10.38 18.28
CA LYS A 141 13.62 10.74 19.72
C LYS A 141 14.69 9.99 20.53
N ASN A 142 15.22 8.94 19.99
CA ASN A 142 16.26 8.15 20.64
C ASN A 142 17.65 8.63 20.21
#